data_6efda045466fbc3385d6233e8fc07c0b
#
_entry.id   6efda045466fbc3385d6233e8fc07c0b
#
_cell.length_a   1.000
_cell.length_b   1.000
_cell.length_c   1.000
_cell.angle_alpha   90.00
_cell.angle_beta   90.00
_cell.angle_gamma   90.00
#
_symmetry.space_group_name_H-M   'P 1'
#
loop_
_entity.id
_entity.type
_entity.pdbx_description
1 polymer ?
#
loop_
_entity_poly.entity_id
_entity_poly.type
_entity_poly.pdbx_seq_one_letter_code
_entity_poly.pdbx_strand_id
1 'polypeptide(L)'
;MRNDRLGHLGLQLYGVRHLMDKDVEGTIAAVAAIGYREVELAGLHNTSAKEMRAILDRHGVRARSSHSSMQDIRGNWSRTLDDAATLGQTYIVNPWIDEPERTVAGYTKAAHEMTAAAESARAHGLGFAYHNHEFEFARVDGKLPYDILLAESDPKLVKMELDIFWIVKGGQDPLAYFTRHAGRFPMIHAKDMTKDGKMVDVGQGAIDWRNILRHARKAGLEYTFVEHDDPPLPIADARVSYEYLRPLTF
;
A
#
# COMPACT_ATOMS: atom_id res chain seq x y z
N MET A 1 -2.63 -2.83 -30.16
CA MET A 1 -2.33 -2.89 -28.72
C MET A 1 -2.89 -1.63 -28.10
N ARG A 2 -3.70 -1.72 -27.03
CA ARG A 2 -4.14 -0.53 -26.30
C ARG A 2 -2.93 -0.01 -25.53
N ASN A 3 -2.62 1.27 -25.69
CA ASN A 3 -1.61 1.95 -24.86
C ASN A 3 -2.32 2.41 -23.57
N ASP A 4 -2.46 1.50 -22.60
CA ASP A 4 -3.01 1.86 -21.30
C ASP A 4 -1.95 2.64 -20.49
N ARG A 5 -2.38 3.55 -19.64
CA ARG A 5 -1.54 4.32 -18.71
C ARG A 5 -2.05 4.09 -17.29
N LEU A 6 -1.19 4.34 -16.31
CA LEU A 6 -1.59 4.35 -14.90
C LEU A 6 -2.70 5.38 -14.68
N GLY A 7 -3.84 4.92 -14.12
CA GLY A 7 -4.96 5.77 -13.77
C GLY A 7 -4.65 6.60 -12.53
N HIS A 8 -4.31 5.93 -11.44
CA HIS A 8 -4.06 6.52 -10.13
C HIS A 8 -2.63 6.21 -9.67
N LEU A 9 -1.78 7.23 -9.71
CA LEU A 9 -0.40 7.18 -9.23
C LEU A 9 -0.28 8.06 -7.99
N GLY A 10 -0.04 7.45 -6.86
CA GLY A 10 0.10 8.06 -5.55
C GLY A 10 1.49 7.84 -4.94
N LEU A 11 1.70 8.46 -3.78
CA LEU A 11 2.87 8.28 -2.93
C LEU A 11 2.46 7.73 -1.57
N GLN A 12 3.12 6.66 -1.10
CA GLN A 12 3.05 6.26 0.30
C GLN A 12 3.95 7.20 1.12
N LEU A 13 3.37 7.85 2.13
CA LEU A 13 4.08 8.91 2.87
C LEU A 13 5.08 8.40 3.91
N TYR A 14 5.21 7.07 4.08
CA TYR A 14 6.23 6.49 4.96
C TYR A 14 7.65 6.90 4.53
N GLY A 15 7.93 6.93 3.24
CA GLY A 15 9.23 7.36 2.70
C GLY A 15 9.59 8.82 3.01
N VAL A 16 8.60 9.66 3.29
CA VAL A 16 8.78 11.08 3.67
C VAL A 16 8.44 11.36 5.15
N ARG A 17 8.22 10.32 5.97
CA ARG A 17 7.75 10.43 7.37
C ARG A 17 8.56 11.40 8.22
N HIS A 18 9.89 11.41 8.09
CA HIS A 18 10.77 12.31 8.86
C HIS A 18 10.65 13.79 8.46
N LEU A 19 10.17 14.07 7.25
CA LEU A 19 9.79 15.43 6.82
C LEU A 19 8.40 15.78 7.36
N MET A 20 7.45 14.83 7.29
CA MET A 20 6.10 14.97 7.85
C MET A 20 6.14 15.27 9.36
N ASP A 21 7.03 14.63 10.13
CA ASP A 21 7.21 14.89 11.57
C ASP A 21 7.65 16.33 11.87
N LYS A 22 8.30 17.00 10.93
CA LYS A 22 8.83 18.37 11.08
C LYS A 22 7.86 19.42 10.52
N ASP A 23 7.29 19.15 9.35
CA ASP A 23 6.42 20.07 8.63
C ASP A 23 5.49 19.30 7.70
N VAL A 24 4.30 19.00 8.20
CA VAL A 24 3.26 18.26 7.46
C VAL A 24 2.86 19.03 6.20
N GLU A 25 2.54 20.31 6.33
CA GLU A 25 2.01 21.09 5.21
C GLU A 25 3.07 21.34 4.13
N GLY A 26 4.29 21.72 4.51
CA GLY A 26 5.39 21.90 3.55
C GLY A 26 5.75 20.60 2.83
N THR A 27 5.68 19.45 3.52
CA THR A 27 5.93 18.14 2.89
C THR A 27 4.84 17.79 1.88
N ILE A 28 3.56 17.95 2.22
CA ILE A 28 2.44 17.74 1.29
C ILE A 28 2.53 18.69 0.10
N ALA A 29 2.89 19.96 0.32
CA ALA A 29 3.12 20.93 -0.76
C ALA A 29 4.24 20.45 -1.72
N ALA A 30 5.35 19.95 -1.18
CA ALA A 30 6.45 19.41 -1.98
C ALA A 30 6.05 18.16 -2.79
N VAL A 31 5.29 17.24 -2.19
CA VAL A 31 4.72 16.07 -2.87
C VAL A 31 3.78 16.49 -4.00
N ALA A 32 2.89 17.46 -3.75
CA ALA A 32 2.00 18.02 -4.75
C ALA A 32 2.74 18.70 -5.90
N ALA A 33 3.87 19.38 -5.61
CA ALA A 33 4.70 20.06 -6.60
C ALA A 33 5.43 19.08 -7.54
N ILE A 34 5.68 17.82 -7.12
CA ILE A 34 6.17 16.76 -8.02
C ILE A 34 5.11 16.41 -9.07
N GLY A 35 3.84 16.40 -8.67
CA GLY A 35 2.71 16.02 -9.52
C GLY A 35 1.79 14.97 -8.89
N TYR A 36 2.13 14.40 -7.74
CA TYR A 36 1.24 13.49 -7.03
C TYR A 36 -0.06 14.19 -6.64
N ARG A 37 -1.18 13.53 -6.85
CA ARG A 37 -2.52 14.00 -6.47
C ARG A 37 -3.20 13.05 -5.51
N GLU A 38 -2.56 11.92 -5.24
CA GLU A 38 -3.03 10.89 -4.36
C GLU A 38 -1.91 10.44 -3.44
N VAL A 39 -2.25 10.13 -2.20
CA VAL A 39 -1.30 9.62 -1.20
C VAL A 39 -1.92 8.50 -0.40
N GLU A 40 -1.07 7.66 0.15
CA GLU A 40 -1.40 6.77 1.24
C GLU A 40 -0.72 7.28 2.52
N LEU A 41 -1.48 7.37 3.61
CA LEU A 41 -0.97 7.90 4.87
C LEU A 41 -0.30 6.80 5.71
N ALA A 42 0.84 7.13 6.30
CA ALA A 42 1.56 6.31 7.28
C ALA A 42 1.40 6.86 8.70
N GLY A 43 0.26 7.51 8.99
CA GLY A 43 -0.05 8.16 10.24
C GLY A 43 -0.47 9.62 10.05
N LEU A 44 -0.88 10.26 11.14
CA LEU A 44 -1.39 11.64 11.13
C LEU A 44 -0.33 12.69 11.56
N HIS A 45 0.85 12.31 11.98
CA HIS A 45 1.99 13.19 12.31
C HIS A 45 1.58 14.39 13.22
N ASN A 46 0.99 14.08 14.38
CA ASN A 46 0.48 15.08 15.36
C ASN A 46 -0.63 16.02 14.85
N THR A 47 -1.28 15.69 13.73
CA THR A 47 -2.52 16.35 13.29
C THR A 47 -3.75 15.49 13.60
N SER A 48 -4.92 16.08 13.62
CA SER A 48 -6.18 15.34 13.55
C SER A 48 -6.52 14.98 12.12
N ALA A 49 -7.42 14.01 11.91
CA ALA A 49 -7.92 13.65 10.58
C ALA A 49 -8.53 14.87 9.86
N LYS A 50 -9.22 15.75 10.59
CA LYS A 50 -9.79 16.99 10.05
C LYS A 50 -8.72 18.00 9.58
N GLU A 51 -7.66 18.17 10.37
CA GLU A 51 -6.54 19.05 10.00
C GLU A 51 -5.77 18.49 8.80
N MET A 52 -5.45 17.19 8.82
CA MET A 52 -4.80 16.52 7.69
C MET A 52 -5.65 16.66 6.42
N ARG A 53 -6.96 16.43 6.49
CA ARG A 53 -7.86 16.62 5.36
C ARG A 53 -7.80 18.03 4.81
N ALA A 54 -7.82 19.05 5.67
CA ALA A 54 -7.75 20.45 5.27
C ALA A 54 -6.41 20.80 4.60
N ILE A 55 -5.29 20.23 5.09
CA ILE A 55 -3.97 20.38 4.46
C ILE A 55 -3.98 19.75 3.06
N LEU A 56 -4.44 18.51 2.94
CA LEU A 56 -4.51 17.82 1.66
C LEU A 56 -5.36 18.57 0.63
N ASP A 57 -6.53 19.07 1.05
CA ASP A 57 -7.43 19.82 0.17
C ASP A 57 -6.81 21.14 -0.33
N ARG A 58 -6.06 21.87 0.52
CA ARG A 58 -5.35 23.10 0.10
C ARG A 58 -4.33 22.85 -1.02
N HIS A 59 -3.71 21.67 -1.04
CA HIS A 59 -2.70 21.30 -2.05
C HIS A 59 -3.25 20.44 -3.19
N GLY A 60 -4.56 20.21 -3.23
CA GLY A 60 -5.22 19.38 -4.26
C GLY A 60 -4.77 17.93 -4.25
N VAL A 61 -4.42 17.40 -3.07
CA VAL A 61 -4.03 16.01 -2.83
C VAL A 61 -5.16 15.28 -2.10
N ARG A 62 -5.28 13.97 -2.31
CA ARG A 62 -6.29 13.13 -1.66
C ARG A 62 -5.63 11.93 -1.00
N ALA A 63 -5.93 11.67 0.26
CA ALA A 63 -5.59 10.41 0.91
C ALA A 63 -6.57 9.34 0.42
N ARG A 64 -6.07 8.34 -0.31
CA ARG A 64 -6.89 7.22 -0.80
C ARG A 64 -6.96 6.07 0.20
N SER A 65 -5.89 5.93 0.97
CA SER A 65 -5.74 4.90 1.98
C SER A 65 -4.89 5.39 3.14
N SER A 66 -4.89 4.63 4.21
CA SER A 66 -3.96 4.76 5.32
C SER A 66 -3.60 3.42 5.91
N HIS A 67 -2.39 3.32 6.43
CA HIS A 67 -1.96 2.19 7.23
C HIS A 67 -2.58 2.23 8.62
N SER A 68 -3.11 1.09 9.09
CA SER A 68 -3.70 0.89 10.40
C SER A 68 -3.23 -0.42 11.00
N SER A 69 -2.80 -0.39 12.26
CA SER A 69 -2.23 -1.56 12.94
C SER A 69 -3.28 -2.60 13.32
N MET A 70 -2.84 -3.84 13.62
CA MET A 70 -3.71 -4.85 14.25
C MET A 70 -4.20 -4.40 15.63
N GLN A 71 -3.45 -3.54 16.32
CA GLN A 71 -3.88 -2.96 17.61
C GLN A 71 -5.06 -2.01 17.44
N ASP A 72 -5.07 -1.20 16.37
CA ASP A 72 -6.22 -0.34 16.04
C ASP A 72 -7.45 -1.16 15.69
N ILE A 73 -7.29 -2.22 14.91
CA ILE A 73 -8.38 -3.15 14.57
C ILE A 73 -9.00 -3.76 15.84
N ARG A 74 -8.17 -4.14 16.82
CA ARG A 74 -8.60 -4.79 18.06
C ARG A 74 -9.14 -3.83 19.12
N GLY A 75 -8.68 -2.58 19.14
CA GLY A 75 -8.95 -1.65 20.25
C GLY A 75 -9.61 -0.33 19.89
N ASN A 76 -9.36 0.21 18.70
CA ASN A 76 -9.78 1.56 18.31
C ASN A 76 -10.48 1.60 16.94
N TRP A 77 -11.05 0.49 16.47
CA TRP A 77 -11.52 0.37 15.10
C TRP A 77 -12.58 1.40 14.71
N SER A 78 -13.54 1.71 15.60
CA SER A 78 -14.54 2.73 15.34
C SER A 78 -13.91 4.11 15.05
N ARG A 79 -12.91 4.51 15.84
CA ARG A 79 -12.20 5.76 15.61
C ARG A 79 -11.43 5.76 14.29
N THR A 80 -10.79 4.64 13.95
CA THR A 80 -10.08 4.47 12.67
C THR A 80 -11.05 4.64 11.49
N LEU A 81 -12.26 4.08 11.57
CA LEU A 81 -13.30 4.25 10.55
C LEU A 81 -13.77 5.71 10.43
N ASP A 82 -13.98 6.39 11.55
CA ASP A 82 -14.39 7.81 11.59
C ASP A 82 -13.29 8.72 10.99
N ASP A 83 -12.03 8.47 11.33
CA ASP A 83 -10.88 9.21 10.79
C ASP A 83 -10.75 8.97 9.26
N ALA A 84 -10.88 7.73 8.80
CA ALA A 84 -10.86 7.38 7.38
C ALA A 84 -11.99 8.04 6.59
N ALA A 85 -13.20 8.06 7.16
CA ALA A 85 -14.35 8.74 6.57
C ALA A 85 -14.13 10.28 6.49
N THR A 86 -13.58 10.89 7.55
CA THR A 86 -13.22 12.31 7.59
C THR A 86 -12.18 12.66 6.51
N LEU A 87 -11.19 11.81 6.33
CA LEU A 87 -10.15 11.94 5.30
C LEU A 87 -10.70 11.70 3.89
N GLY A 88 -11.88 11.07 3.76
CA GLY A 88 -12.47 10.71 2.47
C GLY A 88 -11.72 9.58 1.76
N GLN A 89 -11.20 8.64 2.53
CA GLN A 89 -10.45 7.49 2.03
C GLN A 89 -11.33 6.50 1.28
N THR A 90 -10.70 5.67 0.47
CA THR A 90 -11.32 4.53 -0.23
C THR A 90 -11.02 3.21 0.48
N TYR A 91 -9.82 3.09 1.04
CA TYR A 91 -9.33 1.88 1.71
C TYR A 91 -8.69 2.20 3.07
N ILE A 92 -8.72 1.21 3.96
CA ILE A 92 -7.84 1.11 5.13
C ILE A 92 -6.96 -0.12 4.91
N VAL A 93 -5.66 0.01 5.18
CA VAL A 93 -4.69 -1.06 4.94
C VAL A 93 -4.04 -1.47 6.25
N ASN A 94 -4.05 -2.78 6.55
CA ASN A 94 -3.21 -3.30 7.63
C ASN A 94 -1.84 -3.67 7.04
N PRO A 95 -0.73 -3.02 7.50
CA PRO A 95 0.58 -3.25 6.88
C PRO A 95 1.43 -4.29 7.61
N TRP A 96 0.98 -4.83 8.75
CA TRP A 96 1.89 -5.55 9.63
C TRP A 96 1.21 -6.54 10.56
N ILE A 97 1.83 -7.70 10.71
CA ILE A 97 1.52 -8.67 11.76
C ILE A 97 2.76 -8.80 12.65
N ASP A 98 2.59 -8.63 13.96
CA ASP A 98 3.68 -8.63 14.92
C ASP A 98 4.38 -9.99 15.00
N GLU A 99 5.70 -9.96 15.19
CA GLU A 99 6.55 -11.15 15.17
C GLU A 99 6.05 -12.31 16.05
N PRO A 100 5.57 -12.10 17.30
CA PRO A 100 5.02 -13.17 18.11
C PRO A 100 3.79 -13.87 17.52
N GLU A 101 3.08 -13.20 16.59
CA GLU A 101 1.89 -13.73 15.91
C GLU A 101 2.22 -14.40 14.57
N ARG A 102 3.49 -14.41 14.12
CA ARG A 102 3.91 -14.99 12.84
C ARG A 102 4.00 -16.50 12.88
N THR A 103 2.90 -17.14 13.26
CA THR A 103 2.67 -18.59 13.24
C THR A 103 1.51 -18.92 12.32
N VAL A 104 1.38 -20.19 11.88
CA VAL A 104 0.22 -20.62 11.08
C VAL A 104 -1.09 -20.23 11.75
N ALA A 105 -1.23 -20.51 13.05
CA ALA A 105 -2.44 -20.16 13.82
C ALA A 105 -2.64 -18.63 13.94
N GLY A 106 -1.55 -17.87 14.12
CA GLY A 106 -1.61 -16.40 14.21
C GLY A 106 -2.04 -15.76 12.89
N TYR A 107 -1.50 -16.21 11.75
CA TYR A 107 -1.93 -15.72 10.43
C TYR A 107 -3.40 -16.08 10.13
N THR A 108 -3.85 -17.29 10.49
CA THR A 108 -5.27 -17.66 10.36
C THR A 108 -6.16 -16.76 11.23
N LYS A 109 -5.76 -16.53 12.50
CA LYS A 109 -6.48 -15.62 13.40
C LYS A 109 -6.54 -14.19 12.82
N ALA A 110 -5.40 -13.66 12.37
CA ALA A 110 -5.33 -12.32 11.77
C ALA A 110 -6.24 -12.19 10.53
N ALA A 111 -6.30 -13.22 9.66
CA ALA A 111 -7.18 -13.23 8.50
C ALA A 111 -8.67 -13.14 8.89
N HIS A 112 -9.07 -13.83 9.94
CA HIS A 112 -10.45 -13.75 10.47
C HIS A 112 -10.75 -12.41 11.10
N GLU A 113 -9.81 -11.83 11.89
CA GLU A 113 -9.94 -10.50 12.48
C GLU A 113 -10.04 -9.42 11.40
N MET A 114 -9.22 -9.50 10.35
CA MET A 114 -9.29 -8.61 9.19
C MET A 114 -10.61 -8.75 8.43
N THR A 115 -11.16 -9.96 8.31
CA THR A 115 -12.47 -10.18 7.70
C THR A 115 -13.58 -9.45 8.48
N ALA A 116 -13.59 -9.57 9.81
CA ALA A 116 -14.56 -8.86 10.66
C ALA A 116 -14.38 -7.32 10.59
N ALA A 117 -13.12 -6.84 10.57
CA ALA A 117 -12.82 -5.42 10.39
C ALA A 117 -13.30 -4.91 9.01
N ALA A 118 -13.10 -5.69 7.96
CA ALA A 118 -13.53 -5.36 6.60
C ALA A 118 -15.06 -5.31 6.46
N GLU A 119 -15.81 -6.14 7.18
CA GLU A 119 -17.29 -6.04 7.24
C GLU A 119 -17.73 -4.69 7.82
N SER A 120 -17.10 -4.26 8.92
CA SER A 120 -17.36 -2.95 9.52
C SER A 120 -16.96 -1.81 8.60
N ALA A 121 -15.79 -1.89 7.96
CA ALA A 121 -15.31 -0.89 7.00
C ALA A 121 -16.30 -0.73 5.83
N ARG A 122 -16.80 -1.84 5.28
CA ARG A 122 -17.80 -1.82 4.21
C ARG A 122 -19.09 -1.10 4.62
N ALA A 123 -19.53 -1.26 5.86
CA ALA A 123 -20.71 -0.55 6.38
C ALA A 123 -20.51 0.97 6.40
N HIS A 124 -19.27 1.45 6.44
CA HIS A 124 -18.87 2.86 6.35
C HIS A 124 -18.49 3.29 4.91
N GLY A 125 -18.70 2.43 3.92
CA GLY A 125 -18.34 2.72 2.52
C GLY A 125 -16.85 2.61 2.21
N LEU A 126 -16.07 1.95 3.09
CA LEU A 126 -14.62 1.78 2.98
C LEU A 126 -14.26 0.35 2.56
N GLY A 127 -13.23 0.20 1.76
CA GLY A 127 -12.55 -1.06 1.51
C GLY A 127 -11.51 -1.37 2.59
N PHE A 128 -11.11 -2.63 2.65
CA PHE A 128 -10.03 -3.08 3.54
C PHE A 128 -9.02 -3.90 2.75
N ALA A 129 -7.72 -3.69 3.04
CA ALA A 129 -6.65 -4.48 2.43
C ALA A 129 -5.55 -4.84 3.44
N TYR A 130 -4.74 -5.82 3.05
CA TYR A 130 -3.50 -6.20 3.73
C TYR A 130 -2.31 -5.91 2.83
N HIS A 131 -1.27 -5.28 3.37
CA HIS A 131 0.01 -5.02 2.73
C HIS A 131 1.08 -6.00 3.25
N ASN A 132 1.82 -6.61 2.33
CA ASN A 132 2.85 -7.60 2.64
C ASN A 132 4.26 -7.01 2.71
N HIS A 133 5.12 -7.74 3.45
CA HIS A 133 6.57 -7.63 3.41
C HIS A 133 7.19 -8.94 2.92
N GLU A 134 8.49 -9.16 3.14
CA GLU A 134 9.14 -10.42 2.73
C GLU A 134 8.81 -11.59 3.66
N PHE A 135 8.51 -11.32 4.93
CA PHE A 135 8.31 -12.38 5.93
C PHE A 135 7.04 -13.21 5.67
N GLU A 136 6.03 -12.71 4.97
CA GLU A 136 4.89 -13.51 4.56
C GLU A 136 5.23 -14.53 3.46
N PHE A 137 6.39 -14.39 2.84
CA PHE A 137 6.90 -15.34 1.85
C PHE A 137 7.99 -16.26 2.41
N ALA A 138 8.35 -16.15 3.69
CA ALA A 138 9.15 -17.11 4.42
C ALA A 138 8.24 -18.22 4.99
N ARG A 139 8.56 -19.50 4.67
CA ARG A 139 7.70 -20.62 5.10
C ARG A 139 7.68 -20.80 6.62
N VAL A 140 6.48 -20.91 7.16
CA VAL A 140 6.21 -21.28 8.54
C VAL A 140 5.49 -22.63 8.54
N ASP A 141 6.07 -23.65 9.15
CA ASP A 141 5.55 -25.03 9.15
C ASP A 141 5.20 -25.53 7.72
N GLY A 142 6.06 -25.22 6.75
CA GLY A 142 5.91 -25.62 5.35
C GLY A 142 4.90 -24.82 4.53
N LYS A 143 4.15 -23.87 5.12
CA LYS A 143 3.16 -23.02 4.45
C LYS A 143 3.71 -21.62 4.20
N LEU A 144 3.25 -20.95 3.15
CA LEU A 144 3.51 -19.52 2.94
C LEU A 144 2.45 -18.71 3.71
N PRO A 145 2.84 -17.85 4.65
CA PRO A 145 1.92 -16.99 5.38
C PRO A 145 0.98 -16.17 4.49
N TYR A 146 1.50 -15.63 3.39
CA TYR A 146 0.67 -14.87 2.45
C TYR A 146 -0.46 -15.71 1.84
N ASP A 147 -0.17 -16.99 1.52
CA ASP A 147 -1.20 -17.91 1.01
C ASP A 147 -2.24 -18.24 2.09
N ILE A 148 -1.84 -18.28 3.39
CA ILE A 148 -2.78 -18.45 4.50
C ILE A 148 -3.71 -17.23 4.58
N LEU A 149 -3.16 -16.01 4.54
CA LEU A 149 -3.96 -14.78 4.57
C LEU A 149 -4.97 -14.73 3.41
N LEU A 150 -4.54 -15.10 2.20
CA LEU A 150 -5.40 -15.16 1.02
C LEU A 150 -6.51 -16.20 1.13
N ALA A 151 -6.23 -17.37 1.72
CA ALA A 151 -7.16 -18.50 1.83
C ALA A 151 -8.18 -18.31 2.97
N GLU A 152 -7.73 -17.78 4.12
CA GLU A 152 -8.53 -17.69 5.35
C GLU A 152 -9.33 -16.38 5.47
N SER A 153 -9.00 -15.35 4.67
CA SER A 153 -9.79 -14.12 4.63
C SER A 153 -10.89 -14.16 3.57
N ASP A 154 -12.02 -13.49 3.83
CA ASP A 154 -13.11 -13.38 2.84
C ASP A 154 -12.63 -12.61 1.60
N PRO A 155 -12.60 -13.25 0.41
CA PRO A 155 -12.08 -12.64 -0.81
C PRO A 155 -12.91 -11.45 -1.34
N LYS A 156 -14.14 -11.30 -0.90
CA LYS A 156 -15.01 -10.18 -1.27
C LYS A 156 -14.73 -8.94 -0.42
N LEU A 157 -14.32 -9.14 0.82
CA LEU A 157 -14.17 -8.10 1.82
C LEU A 157 -12.71 -7.66 1.99
N VAL A 158 -11.80 -8.60 2.18
CA VAL A 158 -10.37 -8.34 2.38
C VAL A 158 -9.67 -8.36 1.03
N LYS A 159 -9.13 -7.24 0.63
CA LYS A 159 -8.26 -7.10 -0.55
C LYS A 159 -6.79 -7.15 -0.13
N MET A 160 -5.91 -7.11 -1.12
CA MET A 160 -4.46 -7.09 -0.90
C MET A 160 -3.88 -5.86 -1.57
N GLU A 161 -3.00 -5.19 -0.87
CA GLU A 161 -2.07 -4.22 -1.43
C GLU A 161 -0.74 -4.94 -1.61
N LEU A 162 -0.46 -5.36 -2.84
CA LEU A 162 0.73 -6.16 -3.11
C LEU A 162 1.97 -5.26 -3.23
N ASP A 163 2.91 -5.43 -2.31
CA ASP A 163 4.22 -4.82 -2.47
C ASP A 163 5.09 -5.64 -3.42
N ILE A 164 5.45 -5.02 -4.54
CA ILE A 164 6.17 -5.69 -5.63
C ILE A 164 7.62 -5.98 -5.26
N PHE A 165 8.28 -5.09 -4.51
CA PHE A 165 9.65 -5.33 -4.04
C PHE A 165 9.71 -6.51 -3.07
N TRP A 166 8.83 -6.51 -2.07
CA TRP A 166 8.86 -7.51 -1.01
C TRP A 166 8.47 -8.91 -1.49
N ILE A 167 7.49 -9.03 -2.40
CA ILE A 167 7.15 -10.34 -2.97
C ILE A 167 8.29 -10.90 -3.83
N VAL A 168 8.97 -10.05 -4.63
CA VAL A 168 10.11 -10.47 -5.45
C VAL A 168 11.30 -10.84 -4.56
N LYS A 169 11.57 -10.05 -3.52
CA LYS A 169 12.62 -10.32 -2.52
C LYS A 169 12.35 -11.63 -1.77
N GLY A 170 11.09 -11.90 -1.46
CA GLY A 170 10.62 -13.17 -0.89
C GLY A 170 10.64 -14.36 -1.87
N GLY A 171 11.17 -14.17 -3.08
CA GLY A 171 11.35 -15.24 -4.07
C GLY A 171 10.07 -15.70 -4.76
N GLN A 172 9.01 -14.88 -4.75
CA GLN A 172 7.76 -15.19 -5.42
C GLN A 172 7.53 -14.32 -6.65
N ASP A 173 6.68 -14.81 -7.57
CA ASP A 173 6.32 -14.10 -8.79
C ASP A 173 4.98 -13.36 -8.61
N PRO A 174 4.95 -12.01 -8.61
CA PRO A 174 3.73 -11.23 -8.49
C PRO A 174 2.70 -11.56 -9.60
N LEU A 175 3.15 -11.87 -10.81
CA LEU A 175 2.25 -12.21 -11.93
C LEU A 175 1.52 -13.53 -11.71
N ALA A 176 2.17 -14.48 -11.04
CA ALA A 176 1.52 -15.73 -10.64
C ALA A 176 0.40 -15.45 -9.62
N TYR A 177 0.62 -14.54 -8.66
CA TYR A 177 -0.42 -14.12 -7.70
C TYR A 177 -1.56 -13.38 -8.38
N PHE A 178 -1.29 -12.43 -9.27
CA PHE A 178 -2.33 -11.75 -10.05
C PHE A 178 -3.17 -12.73 -10.87
N THR A 179 -2.56 -13.82 -11.31
CA THR A 179 -3.26 -14.84 -12.09
C THR A 179 -4.13 -15.75 -11.23
N ARG A 180 -3.60 -16.23 -10.09
CA ARG A 180 -4.31 -17.15 -9.18
C ARG A 180 -5.45 -16.46 -8.42
N HIS A 181 -5.27 -15.19 -8.09
CA HIS A 181 -6.18 -14.41 -7.26
C HIS A 181 -6.67 -13.16 -7.98
N ALA A 182 -7.17 -13.33 -9.21
CA ALA A 182 -7.65 -12.22 -10.04
C ALA A 182 -8.67 -11.34 -9.30
N GLY A 183 -8.50 -10.01 -9.37
CA GLY A 183 -9.37 -9.03 -8.72
C GLY A 183 -9.15 -8.85 -7.20
N ARG A 184 -8.10 -9.47 -6.63
CA ARG A 184 -7.77 -9.35 -5.20
C ARG A 184 -6.82 -8.18 -4.89
N PHE A 185 -6.19 -7.55 -5.91
CA PHE A 185 -5.10 -6.58 -5.76
C PHE A 185 -5.48 -5.20 -6.32
N PRO A 186 -6.40 -4.46 -5.67
CA PRO A 186 -6.76 -3.11 -6.11
C PRO A 186 -5.61 -2.12 -5.90
N MET A 187 -4.63 -2.44 -5.09
CA MET A 187 -3.48 -1.59 -4.79
C MET A 187 -2.17 -2.35 -4.92
N ILE A 188 -1.12 -1.65 -5.30
CA ILE A 188 0.26 -2.12 -5.24
C ILE A 188 1.16 -1.04 -4.66
N HIS A 189 2.20 -1.46 -3.92
CA HIS A 189 3.36 -0.61 -3.68
C HIS A 189 4.38 -0.81 -4.77
N ALA A 190 4.73 0.31 -5.40
CA ALA A 190 5.77 0.37 -6.41
C ALA A 190 7.09 0.74 -5.72
N LYS A 191 7.83 -0.30 -5.33
CA LYS A 191 9.21 -0.24 -4.84
C LYS A 191 10.09 -1.05 -5.79
N ASP A 192 11.22 -0.51 -6.20
CA ASP A 192 12.11 -1.18 -7.16
C ASP A 192 13.33 -1.82 -6.48
N MET A 193 13.93 -2.77 -7.17
CA MET A 193 15.01 -3.60 -6.64
C MET A 193 16.13 -3.74 -7.64
N THR A 194 17.37 -3.50 -7.20
CA THR A 194 18.57 -3.86 -7.97
C THR A 194 18.73 -5.36 -8.09
N LYS A 195 19.56 -5.82 -9.02
CA LYS A 195 19.85 -7.25 -9.20
C LYS A 195 20.46 -7.92 -7.96
N ASP A 196 21.12 -7.15 -7.10
CA ASP A 196 21.68 -7.60 -5.83
C ASP A 196 20.73 -7.42 -4.63
N GLY A 197 19.45 -7.13 -4.88
CA GLY A 197 18.39 -7.14 -3.87
C GLY A 197 18.26 -5.88 -3.01
N LYS A 198 18.88 -4.76 -3.40
CA LYS A 198 18.75 -3.47 -2.70
C LYS A 198 17.56 -2.70 -3.21
N MET A 199 16.87 -1.99 -2.31
CA MET A 199 15.80 -1.06 -2.67
C MET A 199 16.38 0.17 -3.36
N VAL A 200 15.72 0.61 -4.43
CA VAL A 200 16.06 1.82 -5.20
C VAL A 200 14.79 2.47 -5.71
N ASP A 201 14.93 3.69 -6.24
CA ASP A 201 13.81 4.39 -6.85
C ASP A 201 13.26 3.64 -8.06
N VAL A 202 11.95 3.75 -8.26
CA VAL A 202 11.29 3.05 -9.35
C VAL A 202 11.84 3.49 -10.71
N GLY A 203 12.24 2.51 -11.50
CA GLY A 203 12.90 2.71 -12.79
C GLY A 203 14.42 2.67 -12.74
N GLN A 204 15.03 2.62 -11.56
CA GLN A 204 16.48 2.45 -11.39
C GLN A 204 16.87 1.01 -11.05
N GLY A 205 15.90 0.15 -10.83
CA GLY A 205 16.08 -1.26 -10.50
C GLY A 205 15.97 -2.20 -11.69
N ALA A 206 15.68 -3.46 -11.37
CA ALA A 206 15.58 -4.55 -12.33
C ALA A 206 14.16 -5.11 -12.48
N ILE A 207 13.17 -4.58 -11.75
CA ILE A 207 11.78 -5.00 -11.86
C ILE A 207 11.19 -4.51 -13.18
N ASP A 208 10.60 -5.42 -13.96
CA ASP A 208 9.95 -5.07 -15.23
C ASP A 208 8.55 -4.47 -14.96
N TRP A 209 8.52 -3.20 -14.63
CA TRP A 209 7.31 -2.43 -14.33
C TRP A 209 6.29 -2.46 -15.47
N ARG A 210 6.76 -2.43 -16.71
CA ARG A 210 5.87 -2.51 -17.88
C ARG A 210 5.13 -3.85 -17.91
N ASN A 211 5.83 -4.94 -17.61
CA ASN A 211 5.22 -6.26 -17.55
C ASN A 211 4.26 -6.40 -16.35
N ILE A 212 4.63 -5.89 -15.16
CA ILE A 212 3.74 -5.84 -14.00
C ILE A 212 2.43 -5.13 -14.36
N LEU A 213 2.53 -3.92 -14.92
CA LEU A 213 1.37 -3.07 -15.20
C LEU A 213 0.48 -3.59 -16.35
N ARG A 214 1.02 -4.35 -17.30
CA ARG A 214 0.21 -5.09 -18.29
C ARG A 214 -0.79 -6.05 -17.66
N HIS A 215 -0.53 -6.52 -16.46
CA HIS A 215 -1.41 -7.41 -15.71
C HIS A 215 -2.35 -6.66 -14.75
N ALA A 216 -2.30 -5.33 -14.71
CA ALA A 216 -3.07 -4.48 -13.81
C ALA A 216 -4.57 -4.79 -13.83
N ARG A 217 -5.16 -4.94 -15.03
CA ARG A 217 -6.59 -5.27 -15.17
C ARG A 217 -6.93 -6.63 -14.56
N LYS A 218 -6.07 -7.64 -14.71
CA LYS A 218 -6.28 -8.97 -14.14
C LYS A 218 -6.14 -8.96 -12.62
N ALA A 219 -5.20 -8.17 -12.12
CA ALA A 219 -5.01 -7.94 -10.69
C ALA A 219 -6.24 -7.25 -10.06
N GLY A 220 -6.97 -6.43 -10.82
CA GLY A 220 -8.02 -5.54 -10.34
C GLY A 220 -7.45 -4.20 -9.85
N LEU A 221 -6.29 -3.80 -10.37
CA LEU A 221 -5.53 -2.63 -9.90
C LEU A 221 -6.29 -1.32 -10.14
N GLU A 222 -6.44 -0.56 -9.07
CA GLU A 222 -7.02 0.78 -9.04
C GLU A 222 -5.94 1.83 -8.71
N TYR A 223 -5.11 1.56 -7.70
CA TYR A 223 -4.10 2.51 -7.20
C TYR A 223 -2.69 1.91 -7.22
N THR A 224 -1.72 2.73 -7.58
CA THR A 224 -0.29 2.43 -7.48
C THR A 224 0.35 3.47 -6.60
N PHE A 225 0.88 3.07 -5.44
CA PHE A 225 1.61 3.97 -4.56
C PHE A 225 3.11 3.71 -4.69
N VAL A 226 3.84 4.77 -5.04
CA VAL A 226 5.30 4.74 -4.98
C VAL A 226 5.73 4.72 -3.52
N GLU A 227 6.71 3.89 -3.20
CA GLU A 227 7.35 3.92 -1.89
C GLU A 227 8.83 3.54 -1.99
N HIS A 228 9.63 4.15 -1.11
CA HIS A 228 11.00 3.79 -0.77
C HIS A 228 11.13 3.95 0.74
N ASP A 229 11.49 2.88 1.47
CA ASP A 229 11.38 2.85 2.93
C ASP A 229 12.31 3.87 3.62
N ASP A 230 13.57 3.97 3.16
CA ASP A 230 14.58 4.89 3.69
C ASP A 230 15.33 5.59 2.55
N PRO A 231 14.64 6.48 1.79
CA PRO A 231 15.25 7.17 0.67
C PRO A 231 16.27 8.20 1.17
N PRO A 232 17.48 8.29 0.59
CA PRO A 232 18.48 9.27 1.00
C PRO A 232 18.05 10.72 0.75
N LEU A 233 17.25 10.97 -0.28
CA LEU A 233 16.72 12.28 -0.65
C LEU A 233 15.20 12.22 -0.91
N PRO A 234 14.36 12.11 0.15
CA PRO A 234 12.97 11.66 0.05
C PRO A 234 12.12 12.32 -1.05
N ILE A 235 12.20 13.64 -1.19
CA ILE A 235 11.43 14.39 -2.21
C ILE A 235 12.02 14.19 -3.62
N ALA A 236 13.35 14.15 -3.74
CA ALA A 236 14.00 13.93 -5.03
C ALA A 236 13.78 12.50 -5.53
N ASP A 237 13.89 11.52 -4.63
CA ASP A 237 13.72 10.11 -4.93
C ASP A 237 12.25 9.79 -5.30
N ALA A 238 11.29 10.40 -4.60
CA ALA A 238 9.87 10.34 -4.98
C ALA A 238 9.61 10.92 -6.37
N ARG A 239 10.33 11.99 -6.74
CA ARG A 239 10.24 12.61 -8.08
C ARG A 239 10.79 11.68 -9.16
N VAL A 240 11.95 11.05 -8.94
CA VAL A 240 12.54 10.06 -9.88
C VAL A 240 11.53 8.96 -10.21
N SER A 241 10.93 8.37 -9.20
CA SER A 241 9.93 7.32 -9.35
C SER A 241 8.66 7.81 -10.09
N TYR A 242 8.19 9.02 -9.79
CA TYR A 242 7.04 9.63 -10.46
C TYR A 242 7.31 9.85 -11.95
N GLU A 243 8.46 10.46 -12.29
CA GLU A 243 8.84 10.78 -13.66
C GLU A 243 9.02 9.53 -14.53
N TYR A 244 9.44 8.41 -13.94
CA TYR A 244 9.50 7.12 -14.62
C TYR A 244 8.10 6.51 -14.86
N LEU A 245 7.26 6.43 -13.83
CA LEU A 245 5.98 5.73 -13.91
C LEU A 245 4.90 6.51 -14.67
N ARG A 246 4.86 7.82 -14.51
CA ARG A 246 3.75 8.65 -15.03
C ARG A 246 3.57 8.59 -16.55
N PRO A 247 4.65 8.62 -17.40
CA PRO A 247 4.55 8.48 -18.85
C PRO A 247 4.45 7.02 -19.32
N LEU A 248 4.63 6.03 -18.44
CA LEU A 248 4.74 4.63 -18.82
C LEU A 248 3.45 4.14 -19.48
N THR A 249 3.59 3.53 -20.67
CA THR A 249 2.50 2.88 -21.40
C THR A 249 2.71 1.37 -21.46
N PHE A 250 1.65 0.58 -21.36
CA PHE A 250 1.70 -0.87 -21.27
C PHE A 250 0.50 -1.57 -21.93
#